data_863e6cd3d466b9f8367483f14e488a2d
#
_entry.id   863e6cd3d466b9f8367483f14e488a2d
#
_cell.length_a   1.000
_cell.length_b   1.000
_cell.length_c   1.000
_cell.angle_alpha   90.00
_cell.angle_beta   90.00
_cell.angle_gamma   90.00
#
_symmetry.space_group_name_H-M   'P 1'
#
loop_
_entity.id
_entity.type
_entity.pdbx_description
1 polymer ?
#
loop_
_entity_poly.entity_id
_entity_poly.type
_entity_poly.pdbx_seq_one_letter_code
_entity_poly.pdbx_strand_id
1 'polypeptide(L)'
;MNVFNDLQLNAKTSVYLQIIQHVKRKILNKSVEAYTPLPSRRELASYLSINPNTVQKSYKMMEEEGIIRTISNVKSVIYVDEDILIRLQKEMIQETVDEFIGNCKECGLPFQRVIAILSERWES
;
A
#
# COMPACT_ATOMS: atom_id res chain seq x y z
N MET A 1 -6.23 4.38 17.86
CA MET A 1 -4.91 4.44 17.22
C MET A 1 -5.06 4.67 15.73
N ASN A 2 -4.27 5.55 15.18
CA ASN A 2 -4.37 5.92 13.78
C ASN A 2 -3.54 4.95 12.92
N VAL A 3 -4.14 4.44 11.85
CA VAL A 3 -3.47 3.55 10.88
C VAL A 3 -2.22 4.20 10.28
N PHE A 4 -2.16 5.53 10.25
CA PHE A 4 -1.07 6.29 9.65
C PHE A 4 0.01 6.75 10.62
N ASN A 5 0.01 6.27 11.85
CA ASN A 5 0.98 6.70 12.87
C ASN A 5 2.43 6.49 12.45
N ASP A 6 2.70 5.44 11.71
CA ASP A 6 4.06 5.09 11.28
C ASP A 6 4.33 5.40 9.81
N LEU A 7 3.45 6.17 9.16
CA LEU A 7 3.68 6.61 7.79
C LEU A 7 4.73 7.72 7.78
N GLN A 8 5.80 7.51 7.01
CA GLN A 8 6.83 8.52 6.78
C GLN A 8 6.84 8.86 5.30
N LEU A 9 6.43 10.07 4.99
CA LEU A 9 6.40 10.54 3.61
C LEU A 9 7.81 10.88 3.11
N ASN A 10 8.03 10.66 1.83
CA ASN A 10 9.29 10.98 1.17
C ASN A 10 9.01 11.61 -0.21
N ALA A 11 10.06 12.02 -0.91
CA ALA A 11 9.95 12.70 -2.19
C ALA A 11 10.05 11.77 -3.40
N LYS A 12 10.06 10.45 -3.19
CA LYS A 12 10.29 9.48 -4.28
C LYS A 12 9.08 9.31 -5.20
N THR A 13 7.88 9.34 -4.64
CA THR A 13 6.64 9.20 -5.40
C THR A 13 5.60 10.19 -4.92
N SER A 14 4.48 10.27 -5.62
CA SER A 14 3.36 11.12 -5.23
C SER A 14 2.88 10.79 -3.83
N VAL A 15 2.55 11.80 -3.06
CA VAL A 15 2.08 11.61 -1.68
C VAL A 15 0.81 10.77 -1.65
N TYR A 16 -0.13 10.99 -2.59
CA TYR A 16 -1.37 10.22 -2.59
C TYR A 16 -1.12 8.71 -2.79
N LEU A 17 -0.11 8.34 -3.59
CA LEU A 17 0.26 6.94 -3.77
C LEU A 17 0.90 6.36 -2.51
N GLN A 18 1.70 7.15 -1.79
CA GLN A 18 2.30 6.72 -0.53
C GLN A 18 1.23 6.41 0.52
N ILE A 19 0.17 7.21 0.57
CA ILE A 19 -0.96 6.98 1.48
C ILE A 19 -1.64 5.64 1.13
N ILE A 20 -1.93 5.43 -0.15
CA ILE A 20 -2.58 4.20 -0.63
C ILE A 20 -1.71 2.97 -0.34
N GLN A 21 -0.44 3.05 -0.68
CA GLN A 21 0.49 1.94 -0.46
C GLN A 21 0.63 1.60 1.02
N HIS A 22 0.60 2.61 1.88
CA HIS A 22 0.66 2.41 3.31
C HIS A 22 -0.53 1.57 3.81
N VAL A 23 -1.74 1.93 3.38
CA VAL A 23 -2.96 1.18 3.74
C VAL A 23 -2.87 -0.25 3.21
N LYS A 24 -2.45 -0.43 1.95
CA LYS A 24 -2.30 -1.76 1.36
C LYS A 24 -1.32 -2.63 2.14
N ARG A 25 -0.19 -2.07 2.57
CA ARG A 25 0.78 -2.79 3.39
C ARG A 25 0.21 -3.22 4.72
N LYS A 26 -0.55 -2.35 5.37
CA LYS A 26 -1.19 -2.67 6.64
C LYS A 26 -2.20 -3.79 6.49
N ILE A 27 -2.91 -3.83 5.38
CA ILE A 27 -3.82 -4.94 5.07
C ILE A 27 -3.03 -6.22 4.81
N LEU A 28 -1.99 -6.14 3.98
CA LEU A 28 -1.20 -7.31 3.59
C LEU A 28 -0.46 -7.96 4.77
N ASN A 29 0.10 -7.16 5.65
CA ASN A 29 0.81 -7.69 6.82
C ASN A 29 -0.12 -7.96 8.01
N LYS A 30 -1.43 -7.82 7.80
CA LYS A 30 -2.47 -8.10 8.80
C LYS A 30 -2.35 -7.25 10.07
N SER A 31 -1.80 -6.04 9.93
CA SER A 31 -1.74 -5.07 11.03
C SER A 31 -3.09 -4.44 11.31
N VAL A 32 -4.00 -4.49 10.36
CA VAL A 32 -5.35 -3.94 10.50
C VAL A 32 -6.38 -4.95 10.02
N GLU A 33 -7.56 -4.86 10.60
CA GLU A 33 -8.69 -5.71 10.26
C GLU A 33 -9.74 -4.93 9.50
N ALA A 34 -10.69 -5.65 8.91
CA ALA A 34 -11.86 -5.04 8.31
C ALA A 34 -12.57 -4.19 9.35
N TYR A 35 -13.11 -3.07 8.91
CA TYR A 35 -13.83 -2.09 9.72
C TYR A 35 -12.95 -1.31 10.70
N THR A 36 -11.64 -1.41 10.62
CA THR A 36 -10.74 -0.52 11.36
C THR A 36 -11.00 0.93 10.91
N PRO A 37 -11.30 1.84 11.85
CA PRO A 37 -11.59 3.23 11.49
C PRO A 37 -10.38 3.94 10.93
N LEU A 38 -10.61 4.79 9.94
CA LEU A 38 -9.61 5.70 9.42
C LEU A 38 -9.90 7.12 9.91
N PRO A 39 -8.90 7.97 10.02
CA PRO A 39 -9.14 9.39 10.30
C PRO A 39 -9.94 10.01 9.16
N SER A 40 -10.66 11.09 9.44
CA SER A 40 -11.33 11.84 8.39
C SER A 40 -10.29 12.42 7.45
N ARG A 41 -10.72 12.77 6.24
CA ARG A 41 -9.83 13.38 5.24
C ARG A 41 -9.15 14.63 5.78
N ARG A 42 -9.91 15.46 6.48
CA ARG A 42 -9.38 16.69 7.10
C ARG A 42 -8.38 16.39 8.19
N GLU A 43 -8.70 15.43 9.05
CA GLU A 43 -7.80 15.02 10.14
C GLU A 43 -6.48 14.50 9.59
N LEU A 44 -6.52 13.66 8.56
CA LEU A 44 -5.30 13.12 7.98
C LEU A 44 -4.46 14.21 7.31
N ALA A 45 -5.11 15.11 6.57
CA ALA A 45 -4.41 16.24 5.94
C ALA A 45 -3.69 17.10 6.98
N SER A 46 -4.35 17.38 8.08
CA SER A 46 -3.77 18.12 9.18
C SER A 46 -2.61 17.36 9.84
N TYR A 47 -2.83 16.07 10.11
CA TYR A 47 -1.82 15.23 10.76
C TYR A 47 -0.55 15.11 9.92
N LEU A 48 -0.67 14.95 8.61
CA LEU A 48 0.48 14.83 7.71
C LEU A 48 0.99 16.17 7.21
N SER A 49 0.30 17.27 7.52
CA SER A 49 0.61 18.63 7.03
C SER A 49 0.67 18.68 5.50
N ILE A 50 -0.34 18.13 4.85
CA ILE A 50 -0.42 18.08 3.39
C ILE A 50 -1.73 18.68 2.91
N ASN A 51 -1.81 18.91 1.59
CA ASN A 51 -3.01 19.44 0.96
C ASN A 51 -4.19 18.49 1.13
N PRO A 52 -5.34 18.97 1.62
CA PRO A 52 -6.55 18.14 1.74
C PRO A 52 -6.98 17.47 0.44
N ASN A 53 -6.72 18.11 -0.71
CA ASN A 53 -7.05 17.53 -2.02
C ASN A 53 -6.26 16.25 -2.30
N THR A 54 -5.03 16.18 -1.82
CA THR A 54 -4.19 14.98 -1.95
C THR A 54 -4.80 13.83 -1.15
N VAL A 55 -5.26 14.09 0.06
CA VAL A 55 -5.94 13.08 0.89
C VAL A 55 -7.25 12.66 0.25
N GLN A 56 -8.01 13.63 -0.26
CA GLN A 56 -9.28 13.34 -0.95
C GLN A 56 -9.05 12.40 -2.13
N LYS A 57 -8.02 12.65 -2.91
CA LYS A 57 -7.66 11.81 -4.06
C LYS A 57 -7.33 10.38 -3.62
N SER A 58 -6.52 10.22 -2.58
CA SER A 58 -6.16 8.91 -2.09
C SER A 58 -7.35 8.15 -1.53
N TYR A 59 -8.22 8.79 -0.77
CA TYR A 59 -9.41 8.14 -0.22
C TYR A 59 -10.36 7.71 -1.34
N LYS A 60 -10.57 8.58 -2.32
CA LYS A 60 -11.40 8.26 -3.46
C LYS A 60 -10.88 7.03 -4.21
N MET A 61 -9.59 6.99 -4.47
CA MET A 61 -8.98 5.84 -5.15
C MET A 61 -9.09 4.57 -4.33
N MET A 62 -8.89 4.65 -3.02
CA MET A 62 -9.04 3.48 -2.15
C MET A 62 -10.49 2.98 -2.09
N GLU A 63 -11.46 3.89 -2.12
CA GLU A 63 -12.87 3.51 -2.22
C GLU A 63 -13.16 2.80 -3.55
N GLU A 64 -12.64 3.31 -4.65
CA GLU A 64 -12.80 2.70 -5.97
C GLU A 64 -12.17 1.31 -6.04
N GLU A 65 -11.04 1.11 -5.36
CA GLU A 65 -10.41 -0.20 -5.27
C GLU A 65 -11.09 -1.14 -4.25
N GLY A 66 -12.00 -0.62 -3.46
CA GLY A 66 -12.75 -1.40 -2.49
C GLY A 66 -12.03 -1.71 -1.20
N ILE A 67 -10.88 -1.09 -0.94
CA ILE A 67 -10.11 -1.33 0.29
C ILE A 67 -10.50 -0.44 1.45
N ILE A 68 -11.31 0.58 1.19
CA ILE A 68 -11.99 1.32 2.24
C ILE A 68 -13.46 1.49 1.88
N ARG A 69 -14.29 1.70 2.90
CA ARG A 69 -15.73 1.96 2.74
C ARG A 69 -16.15 3.10 3.64
N THR A 70 -17.11 3.87 3.19
CA THR A 70 -17.71 4.90 4.02
C THR A 70 -18.94 4.31 4.72
N ILE A 71 -18.91 4.34 6.05
CA ILE A 71 -20.04 3.92 6.88
C ILE A 71 -20.68 5.19 7.41
N SER A 72 -21.99 5.36 7.20
CA SER A 72 -22.69 6.61 7.48
C SER A 72 -21.95 7.81 6.88
N ASN A 73 -22.50 8.97 6.85
CA ASN A 73 -22.04 10.09 6.02
C ASN A 73 -20.61 10.61 6.25
N VAL A 74 -19.88 10.12 7.24
CA VAL A 74 -18.66 10.80 7.68
C VAL A 74 -17.48 9.89 7.98
N LYS A 75 -17.69 8.58 8.08
CA LYS A 75 -16.65 7.71 8.60
C LYS A 75 -16.20 6.69 7.58
N SER A 76 -14.91 6.71 7.28
CA SER A 76 -14.29 5.70 6.44
C SER A 76 -13.67 4.61 7.29
N VAL A 77 -13.78 3.39 6.85
CA VAL A 77 -13.18 2.23 7.51
C VAL A 77 -12.45 1.39 6.48
N ILE A 78 -11.47 0.65 6.93
CA ILE A 78 -10.79 -0.33 6.09
C ILE A 78 -11.77 -1.46 5.78
N TYR A 79 -11.76 -1.91 4.53
CA TYR A 79 -12.48 -3.12 4.15
C TYR A 79 -11.51 -4.12 3.53
N VAL A 80 -11.56 -5.35 4.00
CA VAL A 80 -10.76 -6.44 3.43
C VAL A 80 -11.55 -7.73 3.60
N ASP A 81 -11.59 -8.50 2.53
CA ASP A 81 -12.08 -9.87 2.51
C ASP A 81 -11.02 -10.73 1.84
N GLU A 82 -11.28 -12.02 1.72
CA GLU A 82 -10.30 -12.94 1.15
C GLU A 82 -9.94 -12.59 -0.29
N ASP A 83 -10.94 -12.21 -1.09
CA ASP A 83 -10.72 -11.85 -2.50
C ASP A 83 -9.86 -10.61 -2.64
N ILE A 84 -10.10 -9.59 -1.82
CA ILE A 84 -9.30 -8.38 -1.81
C ILE A 84 -7.87 -8.69 -1.39
N LEU A 85 -7.71 -9.49 -0.36
CA LEU A 85 -6.37 -9.86 0.12
C LEU A 85 -5.57 -10.58 -0.96
N ILE A 86 -6.19 -11.55 -1.64
CA ILE A 86 -5.54 -12.27 -2.73
C ILE A 86 -5.15 -11.32 -3.86
N ARG A 87 -6.06 -10.40 -4.22
CA ARG A 87 -5.78 -9.41 -5.26
C ARG A 87 -4.59 -8.52 -4.89
N LEU A 88 -4.55 -8.02 -3.66
CA LEU A 88 -3.46 -7.15 -3.20
C LEU A 88 -2.13 -7.91 -3.14
N GLN A 89 -2.15 -9.15 -2.70
CA GLN A 89 -0.95 -9.99 -2.71
C GLN A 89 -0.40 -10.16 -4.11
N LYS A 90 -1.28 -10.45 -5.07
CA LYS A 90 -0.88 -10.63 -6.46
C LYS A 90 -0.29 -9.36 -7.04
N GLU A 91 -0.92 -8.22 -6.82
CA GLU A 91 -0.42 -6.92 -7.27
C GLU A 91 0.97 -6.64 -6.71
N MET A 92 1.15 -6.83 -5.41
CA MET A 92 2.43 -6.57 -4.74
C MET A 92 3.54 -7.48 -5.26
N ILE A 93 3.23 -8.76 -5.43
CA ILE A 93 4.22 -9.73 -5.95
C ILE A 93 4.61 -9.33 -7.37
N GLN A 94 3.65 -9.03 -8.23
CA GLN A 94 3.93 -8.64 -9.61
C GLN A 94 4.78 -7.38 -9.70
N GLU A 95 4.43 -6.35 -8.94
CA GLU A 95 5.19 -5.09 -8.93
C GLU A 95 6.63 -5.32 -8.46
N THR A 96 6.79 -6.04 -7.36
CA THR A 96 8.11 -6.32 -6.79
C THR A 96 8.98 -7.14 -7.73
N VAL A 97 8.38 -8.17 -8.32
CA VAL A 97 9.09 -9.05 -9.26
C VAL A 97 9.47 -8.31 -10.54
N ASP A 98 8.55 -7.52 -11.09
CA ASP A 98 8.81 -6.77 -12.32
C ASP A 98 9.92 -5.75 -12.14
N GLU A 99 9.93 -5.04 -11.02
CA GLU A 99 11.00 -4.09 -10.70
C GLU A 99 12.34 -4.80 -10.55
N PHE A 100 12.37 -5.90 -9.83
CA PHE A 100 13.57 -6.69 -9.63
C PHE A 100 14.12 -7.24 -10.96
N ILE A 101 13.23 -7.81 -11.79
CA ILE A 101 13.61 -8.33 -13.11
C ILE A 101 14.16 -7.20 -13.99
N GLY A 102 13.51 -6.04 -13.98
CA GLY A 102 13.98 -4.87 -14.72
C GLY A 102 15.41 -4.50 -14.34
N ASN A 103 15.69 -4.43 -13.06
CA ASN A 103 17.03 -4.12 -12.55
C ASN A 103 18.04 -5.18 -12.97
N CYS A 104 17.68 -6.46 -12.90
CA CYS A 104 18.56 -7.54 -13.33
C CYS A 104 18.91 -7.43 -14.82
N LYS A 105 17.91 -7.15 -15.65
CA LYS A 105 18.12 -7.03 -17.10
C LYS A 105 18.97 -5.83 -17.45
N GLU A 106 18.79 -4.70 -16.78
CA GLU A 106 19.62 -3.51 -16.98
C GLU A 106 21.10 -3.79 -16.70
N CYS A 107 21.37 -4.59 -15.66
CA CYS A 107 22.73 -4.95 -15.27
C CYS A 107 23.28 -6.15 -16.03
N GLY A 108 22.50 -6.76 -16.93
CA GLY A 108 22.94 -7.92 -17.68
C GLY A 108 23.17 -9.16 -16.83
N LEU A 109 22.44 -9.29 -15.72
CA LEU A 109 22.60 -10.42 -14.81
C LEU A 109 21.92 -11.67 -15.38
N PRO A 110 22.64 -12.82 -15.46
CA PRO A 110 22.05 -14.04 -16.00
C PRO A 110 21.05 -14.67 -15.05
N PHE A 111 19.98 -15.19 -15.63
CA PHE A 111 18.86 -15.78 -14.88
C PHE A 111 19.32 -16.83 -13.87
N GLN A 112 20.22 -17.73 -14.27
CA GLN A 112 20.65 -18.82 -13.39
C GLN A 112 21.39 -18.33 -12.16
N ARG A 113 22.16 -17.25 -12.29
CA ARG A 113 22.82 -16.63 -11.14
C ARG A 113 21.84 -15.99 -10.19
N VAL A 114 20.85 -15.29 -10.76
CA VAL A 114 19.82 -14.61 -9.98
C VAL A 114 19.00 -15.63 -9.20
N ILE A 115 18.56 -16.70 -9.85
CA ILE A 115 17.74 -17.73 -9.21
C ILE A 115 18.50 -18.45 -8.09
N ALA A 116 19.78 -18.68 -8.27
CA ALA A 116 20.61 -19.33 -7.25
C ALA A 116 20.70 -18.48 -5.98
N ILE A 117 20.90 -17.19 -6.14
CA ILE A 117 20.98 -16.26 -5.00
C ILE A 117 19.63 -16.09 -4.33
N LEU A 118 18.56 -16.00 -5.10
CA LEU A 118 17.20 -15.92 -4.54
C LEU A 118 16.89 -17.15 -3.68
N SER A 119 17.19 -18.34 -4.19
CA SER A 119 16.94 -19.58 -3.47
C SER A 119 17.75 -19.65 -2.17
N GLU A 120 19.02 -19.24 -2.22
CA GLU A 120 19.90 -19.20 -1.06
C GLU A 120 19.40 -18.21 0.00
N ARG A 121 18.97 -17.02 -0.44
CA ARG A 121 18.59 -15.93 0.46
C ARG A 121 17.16 -16.03 1.00
N TRP A 122 16.32 -16.82 0.35
CA TRP A 122 14.90 -16.86 0.71
C TRP A 122 14.68 -17.32 2.15
N GLU A 123 15.48 -18.25 2.62
CA GLU A 123 15.37 -18.82 3.96
C GLU A 123 16.22 -18.08 5.01
N SER A 124 16.91 -17.06 4.63
CA SER A 124 17.79 -16.32 5.55
C SER A 124 17.03 -15.39 6.47
#